data_63f632706c8d7e5c99fe2409d7c4e23e
#
_entry.id   63f632706c8d7e5c99fe2409d7c4e23e
#
_cell.length_a   1.000
_cell.length_b   1.000
_cell.length_c   1.000
_cell.angle_alpha   90.00
_cell.angle_beta   90.00
_cell.angle_gamma   90.00
#
_symmetry.space_group_name_H-M   'P 1'
#
loop_
_entity.id
_entity.type
_entity.pdbx_description
1 polymer ?
#
loop_
_entity_poly.entity_id
_entity_poly.type
_entity_poly.pdbx_seq_one_letter_code
_entity_poly.pdbx_strand_id
1 'polypeptide(L)'
;MPTNPDTMTEQDPAATIASLPPIPLWLAHRPVVAGLAVPWITARGLDGRSLFGGLDPHRQHQAITEHRCQVCSRPLDWRSILLLRLHDLPRHRTPEPALDPVCAAYTAAACPMIAGRMARHRSTLITLGHGISSAVDQPARLGAPAEPWFAVWLDRYTTATDEDSGLLIASYDGIRPRRIRPITWRLPPIW
;
A
#
# COMPACT_ATOMS: atom_id res chain seq x y z
N MET A 1 -5.35 -12.26 49.45
CA MET A 1 -5.07 -12.99 48.19
C MET A 1 -5.78 -12.24 47.07
N PRO A 2 -5.10 -11.55 46.15
CA PRO A 2 -5.73 -10.97 45.00
C PRO A 2 -5.61 -11.96 43.84
N THR A 3 -6.73 -12.29 43.23
CA THR A 3 -6.86 -13.08 42.00
C THR A 3 -6.46 -12.25 40.78
N ASN A 4 -5.53 -12.76 40.05
CA ASN A 4 -5.01 -12.21 38.79
C ASN A 4 -6.01 -12.50 37.65
N PRO A 5 -6.41 -11.51 36.84
CA PRO A 5 -7.13 -11.74 35.60
C PRO A 5 -6.28 -11.36 34.39
N ASP A 6 -5.18 -12.07 34.13
CA ASP A 6 -4.55 -12.02 32.82
C ASP A 6 -5.08 -13.17 31.96
N THR A 7 -6.29 -12.98 31.45
CA THR A 7 -6.77 -13.75 30.31
C THR A 7 -6.34 -13.03 29.04
N MET A 8 -5.12 -13.32 28.57
CA MET A 8 -4.75 -13.01 27.19
C MET A 8 -5.70 -13.80 26.29
N THR A 9 -6.63 -13.09 25.69
CA THR A 9 -7.50 -13.65 24.64
C THR A 9 -6.60 -13.99 23.44
N GLU A 10 -6.27 -15.25 23.34
CA GLU A 10 -5.61 -15.85 22.18
C GLU A 10 -6.54 -15.62 20.98
N GLN A 11 -6.17 -14.67 20.11
CA GLN A 11 -6.92 -14.40 18.89
C GLN A 11 -6.80 -15.62 17.99
N ASP A 12 -7.91 -16.31 17.79
CA ASP A 12 -8.04 -17.46 16.90
C ASP A 12 -7.57 -17.07 15.47
N PRO A 13 -6.47 -17.66 14.96
CA PRO A 13 -5.96 -17.35 13.63
C PRO A 13 -6.96 -17.69 12.51
N ALA A 14 -7.89 -18.61 12.74
CA ALA A 14 -8.96 -18.95 11.82
C ALA A 14 -10.00 -17.83 11.67
N ALA A 15 -10.30 -17.09 12.74
CA ALA A 15 -11.20 -15.94 12.70
C ALA A 15 -10.62 -14.77 11.89
N THR A 16 -9.29 -14.61 11.91
CA THR A 16 -8.60 -13.58 11.11
C THR A 16 -8.68 -13.88 9.61
N ILE A 17 -8.53 -15.14 9.19
CA ILE A 17 -8.62 -15.54 7.78
C ILE A 17 -10.03 -15.35 7.24
N ALA A 18 -11.06 -15.67 8.02
CA ALA A 18 -12.47 -15.51 7.64
C ALA A 18 -12.85 -14.03 7.38
N SER A 19 -12.08 -13.08 7.85
CA SER A 19 -12.32 -11.64 7.67
C SER A 19 -11.63 -11.03 6.45
N LEU A 20 -10.82 -11.80 5.72
CA LEU A 20 -10.12 -11.29 4.53
C LEU A 20 -11.08 -11.20 3.33
N PRO A 21 -10.94 -10.17 2.50
CA PRO A 21 -11.75 -10.05 1.29
C PRO A 21 -11.38 -11.16 0.30
N PRO A 22 -12.36 -11.68 -0.47
CA PRO A 22 -12.08 -12.66 -1.49
C PRO A 22 -11.10 -12.11 -2.53
N ILE A 23 -10.19 -12.97 -2.98
CA ILE A 23 -9.24 -12.60 -4.03
C ILE A 23 -10.01 -12.55 -5.37
N PRO A 24 -10.03 -11.41 -6.07
CA PRO A 24 -10.68 -11.30 -7.36
C PRO A 24 -10.07 -12.28 -8.38
N LEU A 25 -10.90 -12.83 -9.26
CA LEU A 25 -10.44 -13.70 -10.35
C LEU A 25 -9.37 -13.01 -11.22
N TRP A 26 -9.43 -11.70 -11.32
CA TRP A 26 -8.42 -10.85 -11.95
C TRP A 26 -7.00 -11.04 -11.40
N LEU A 27 -6.88 -11.47 -10.13
CA LEU A 27 -5.63 -11.71 -9.42
C LEU A 27 -5.30 -13.20 -9.27
N ALA A 28 -6.04 -14.12 -9.92
CA ALA A 28 -5.83 -15.56 -9.79
C ALA A 28 -4.43 -16.04 -10.22
N HIS A 29 -3.75 -15.25 -11.07
CA HIS A 29 -2.38 -15.51 -11.51
C HIS A 29 -1.30 -15.07 -10.48
N ARG A 30 -1.71 -14.37 -9.40
CA ARG A 30 -0.75 -13.90 -8.38
C ARG A 30 -0.53 -14.97 -7.33
N PRO A 31 0.70 -15.10 -6.79
CA PRO A 31 0.95 -15.93 -5.63
C PRO A 31 0.05 -15.51 -4.45
N VAL A 32 -0.34 -16.47 -3.62
CA VAL A 32 -1.14 -16.24 -2.42
C VAL A 32 -0.31 -16.58 -1.19
N VAL A 33 -0.24 -15.65 -0.23
CA VAL A 33 0.45 -15.83 1.06
C VAL A 33 -0.47 -15.35 2.17
N ALA A 34 -0.69 -16.16 3.18
CA ALA A 34 -1.60 -15.87 4.30
C ALA A 34 -2.99 -15.40 3.84
N GLY A 35 -3.56 -16.02 2.80
CA GLY A 35 -4.86 -15.67 2.24
C GLY A 35 -4.93 -14.39 1.42
N LEU A 36 -3.81 -13.73 1.19
CA LEU A 36 -3.71 -12.50 0.41
C LEU A 36 -2.99 -12.73 -0.92
N ALA A 37 -3.51 -12.15 -2.01
CA ALA A 37 -2.77 -12.09 -3.26
C ALA A 37 -1.54 -11.18 -3.10
N VAL A 38 -0.36 -11.70 -3.45
CA VAL A 38 0.90 -10.94 -3.36
C VAL A 38 0.96 -9.92 -4.48
N PRO A 39 1.03 -8.61 -4.19
CA PRO A 39 1.21 -7.59 -5.23
C PRO A 39 2.45 -7.86 -6.09
N TRP A 40 2.37 -7.52 -7.37
CA TRP A 40 3.50 -7.70 -8.30
C TRP A 40 4.76 -6.95 -7.84
N ILE A 41 4.57 -5.77 -7.29
CA ILE A 41 5.64 -4.89 -6.83
C ILE A 41 6.30 -5.37 -5.50
N THR A 42 5.73 -6.36 -4.81
CA THR A 42 6.25 -6.84 -3.53
C THR A 42 7.67 -7.38 -3.68
N ALA A 43 8.56 -6.90 -2.84
CA ALA A 43 9.93 -7.38 -2.76
C ALA A 43 10.00 -8.84 -2.29
N ARG A 44 11.09 -9.52 -2.65
CA ARG A 44 11.41 -10.87 -2.18
C ARG A 44 12.65 -10.86 -1.32
N GLY A 45 12.64 -11.65 -0.27
CA GLY A 45 13.81 -11.96 0.53
C GLY A 45 14.80 -12.86 -0.22
N LEU A 46 16.00 -13.04 0.35
CA LEU A 46 17.01 -13.96 -0.19
C LEU A 46 16.53 -15.41 -0.25
N ASP A 47 15.62 -15.77 0.64
CA ASP A 47 14.95 -17.08 0.69
C ASP A 47 13.79 -17.23 -0.32
N GLY A 48 13.56 -16.22 -1.16
CA GLY A 48 12.49 -16.20 -2.15
C GLY A 48 11.10 -15.84 -1.59
N ARG A 49 10.94 -15.67 -0.28
CA ARG A 49 9.66 -15.31 0.34
C ARG A 49 9.26 -13.89 0.01
N SER A 50 7.97 -13.69 -0.16
CA SER A 50 7.41 -12.35 -0.36
C SER A 50 7.43 -11.55 0.94
N LEU A 51 8.02 -10.35 0.88
CA LEU A 51 8.14 -9.44 2.01
C LEU A 51 7.03 -8.40 1.95
N PHE A 52 5.87 -8.70 2.53
CA PHE A 52 4.76 -7.74 2.59
C PHE A 52 5.19 -6.42 3.24
N GLY A 53 4.79 -5.30 2.62
CA GLY A 53 5.20 -3.96 3.02
C GLY A 53 6.58 -3.55 2.52
N GLY A 54 7.34 -4.45 1.87
CA GLY A 54 8.54 -4.13 1.12
C GLY A 54 8.25 -4.00 -0.36
N LEU A 55 8.76 -2.97 -1.01
CA LEU A 55 8.65 -2.77 -2.45
C LEU A 55 9.97 -3.06 -3.14
N ASP A 56 9.89 -3.79 -4.25
CA ASP A 56 11.00 -3.97 -5.17
C ASP A 56 11.24 -2.65 -5.92
N PRO A 57 12.39 -1.99 -5.75
CA PRO A 57 12.63 -0.67 -6.35
C PRO A 57 12.57 -0.68 -7.89
N HIS A 58 13.04 -1.77 -8.50
CA HIS A 58 13.01 -1.90 -9.96
C HIS A 58 11.57 -2.01 -10.47
N ARG A 59 10.74 -2.83 -9.83
CA ARG A 59 9.33 -2.96 -10.20
C ARG A 59 8.53 -1.71 -9.90
N GLN A 60 8.86 -1.00 -8.82
CA GLN A 60 8.25 0.29 -8.53
C GLN A 60 8.56 1.31 -9.64
N HIS A 61 9.84 1.42 -10.02
CA HIS A 61 10.26 2.27 -11.13
C HIS A 61 9.50 1.90 -12.41
N GLN A 62 9.48 0.62 -12.76
CA GLN A 62 8.79 0.11 -13.94
C GLN A 62 7.27 0.38 -13.88
N ALA A 63 6.62 0.16 -12.72
CA ALA A 63 5.19 0.43 -12.56
C ALA A 63 4.83 1.89 -12.82
N ILE A 64 5.66 2.83 -12.33
CA ILE A 64 5.43 4.26 -12.50
C ILE A 64 5.70 4.70 -13.94
N THR A 65 6.84 4.30 -14.54
CA THR A 65 7.25 4.75 -15.87
C THR A 65 6.44 4.13 -17.00
N GLU A 66 6.09 2.86 -16.86
CA GLU A 66 5.33 2.13 -17.89
C GLU A 66 3.80 2.15 -17.64
N HIS A 67 3.34 2.93 -16.66
CA HIS A 67 1.92 3.01 -16.29
C HIS A 67 1.30 1.63 -16.05
N ARG A 68 1.93 0.81 -15.19
CA ARG A 68 1.43 -0.52 -14.82
C ARG A 68 0.80 -0.53 -13.44
N CYS A 69 -0.21 -1.35 -13.29
CA CYS A 69 -0.82 -1.62 -11.98
C CYS A 69 0.19 -2.31 -11.04
N GLN A 70 0.44 -1.73 -9.86
CA GLN A 70 1.39 -2.29 -8.88
C GLN A 70 1.00 -3.68 -8.35
N VAL A 71 -0.26 -4.07 -8.45
CA VAL A 71 -0.75 -5.34 -7.92
C VAL A 71 -0.76 -6.43 -8.98
N CYS A 72 -1.36 -6.21 -10.15
CA CYS A 72 -1.48 -7.23 -11.21
C CYS A 72 -0.46 -7.10 -12.34
N SER A 73 0.32 -6.03 -12.40
CA SER A 73 1.28 -5.66 -13.46
C SER A 73 0.70 -5.33 -14.84
N ARG A 74 -0.62 -5.34 -15.00
CA ARG A 74 -1.26 -4.99 -16.28
C ARG A 74 -1.13 -3.49 -16.57
N PRO A 75 -1.11 -3.08 -17.84
CA PRO A 75 -1.17 -1.67 -18.21
C PRO A 75 -2.42 -0.98 -17.66
N LEU A 76 -2.31 0.31 -17.39
CA LEU A 76 -3.40 1.17 -16.90
C LEU A 76 -3.97 1.95 -18.09
N ASP A 77 -4.70 1.27 -18.96
CA ASP A 77 -5.10 1.80 -20.28
C ASP A 77 -6.22 2.85 -20.20
N TRP A 78 -7.06 2.82 -19.16
CA TRP A 78 -8.25 3.67 -19.13
C TRP A 78 -8.53 4.34 -17.78
N ARG A 79 -7.92 3.87 -16.72
CA ARG A 79 -8.12 4.40 -15.36
C ARG A 79 -6.91 4.13 -14.49
N SER A 80 -6.45 5.15 -13.80
CA SER A 80 -5.39 5.06 -12.81
C SER A 80 -5.94 5.49 -11.45
N ILE A 81 -5.77 4.65 -10.43
CA ILE A 81 -6.13 5.01 -9.05
C ILE A 81 -4.83 5.14 -8.26
N LEU A 82 -4.54 6.35 -7.79
CA LEU A 82 -3.46 6.59 -6.85
C LEU A 82 -4.00 6.46 -5.43
N LEU A 83 -3.26 5.75 -4.58
CA LEU A 83 -3.52 5.69 -3.15
C LEU A 83 -2.60 6.69 -2.45
N LEU A 84 -3.19 7.73 -1.89
CA LEU A 84 -2.46 8.80 -1.22
C LEU A 84 -2.80 8.81 0.27
N ARG A 85 -1.80 9.10 1.08
CA ARG A 85 -1.99 9.44 2.49
C ARG A 85 -2.49 10.88 2.59
N LEU A 86 -3.06 11.22 3.74
CA LEU A 86 -3.52 12.60 4.01
C LEU A 86 -2.39 13.61 3.76
N HIS A 87 -1.17 13.29 4.17
CA HIS A 87 0.02 14.12 3.96
C HIS A 87 0.39 14.34 2.47
N ASP A 88 0.17 13.33 1.64
CA ASP A 88 0.52 13.36 0.21
C ASP A 88 -0.57 14.05 -0.64
N LEU A 89 -1.81 14.10 -0.14
CA LEU A 89 -2.96 14.61 -0.89
C LEU A 89 -2.82 16.07 -1.36
N PRO A 90 -2.39 17.03 -0.50
CA PRO A 90 -2.19 18.43 -0.94
C PRO A 90 -1.00 18.60 -1.90
N ARG A 91 -0.09 17.62 -1.94
CA ARG A 91 1.09 17.65 -2.81
C ARG A 91 0.81 17.09 -4.19
N HIS A 92 -0.39 16.53 -4.43
CA HIS A 92 -0.82 15.92 -5.69
C HIS A 92 0.14 14.84 -6.22
N ARG A 93 0.89 14.17 -5.33
CA ARG A 93 1.93 13.21 -5.72
C ARG A 93 2.13 12.12 -4.68
N THR A 94 2.63 10.96 -5.13
CA THR A 94 2.93 9.82 -4.26
C THR A 94 4.03 8.96 -4.86
N PRO A 95 4.92 8.35 -4.04
CA PRO A 95 5.85 7.33 -4.50
C PRO A 95 5.17 5.97 -4.73
N GLU A 96 3.91 5.81 -4.34
CA GLU A 96 3.15 4.58 -4.56
C GLU A 96 2.68 4.51 -6.03
N PRO A 97 3.00 3.46 -6.80
CA PRO A 97 2.50 3.33 -8.15
C PRO A 97 0.97 3.18 -8.19
N ALA A 98 0.38 3.52 -9.32
CA ALA A 98 -1.06 3.45 -9.51
C ALA A 98 -1.60 2.00 -9.58
N LEU A 99 -2.91 1.87 -9.43
CA LEU A 99 -3.66 0.63 -9.52
C LEU A 99 -4.79 0.75 -10.56
N ASP A 100 -5.19 -0.40 -11.12
CA ASP A 100 -6.49 -0.51 -11.79
C ASP A 100 -7.64 -0.54 -10.76
N PRO A 101 -8.90 -0.28 -11.17
CA PRO A 101 -10.03 -0.22 -10.26
C PRO A 101 -10.28 -1.47 -9.42
N VAL A 102 -10.08 -2.66 -9.99
CA VAL A 102 -10.32 -3.93 -9.29
C VAL A 102 -9.25 -4.13 -8.22
N CYS A 103 -7.98 -3.89 -8.58
CA CYS A 103 -6.87 -3.97 -7.65
C CYS A 103 -6.93 -2.91 -6.57
N ALA A 104 -7.39 -1.69 -6.88
CA ALA A 104 -7.58 -0.64 -5.88
C ALA A 104 -8.65 -1.01 -4.85
N ALA A 105 -9.79 -1.55 -5.29
CA ALA A 105 -10.86 -2.03 -4.41
C ALA A 105 -10.38 -3.18 -3.51
N TYR A 106 -9.66 -4.15 -4.09
CA TYR A 106 -9.08 -5.26 -3.34
C TYR A 106 -8.05 -4.75 -2.33
N THR A 107 -7.12 -3.91 -2.74
CA THR A 107 -6.06 -3.36 -1.86
C THR A 107 -6.65 -2.56 -0.70
N ALA A 108 -7.68 -1.75 -0.95
CA ALA A 108 -8.36 -0.97 0.09
C ALA A 108 -8.97 -1.87 1.18
N ALA A 109 -9.44 -3.07 0.82
CA ALA A 109 -10.01 -4.02 1.77
C ALA A 109 -8.95 -4.96 2.38
N ALA A 110 -7.96 -5.39 1.60
CA ALA A 110 -6.99 -6.42 1.97
C ALA A 110 -5.80 -5.88 2.76
N CYS A 111 -5.24 -4.73 2.36
CA CYS A 111 -4.05 -4.17 3.01
C CYS A 111 -4.38 -3.66 4.42
N PRO A 112 -3.77 -4.20 5.49
CA PRO A 112 -4.10 -3.80 6.86
C PRO A 112 -3.86 -2.31 7.13
N MET A 113 -2.81 -1.73 6.53
CA MET A 113 -2.49 -0.31 6.67
C MET A 113 -3.56 0.57 6.01
N ILE A 114 -3.87 0.30 4.75
CA ILE A 114 -4.83 1.09 3.96
C ILE A 114 -6.26 0.90 4.49
N ALA A 115 -6.60 -0.31 4.95
CA ALA A 115 -7.88 -0.60 5.57
C ALA A 115 -8.02 -0.05 7.01
N GLY A 116 -7.00 0.64 7.54
CA GLY A 116 -7.02 1.23 8.89
C GLY A 116 -6.99 0.23 10.03
N ARG A 117 -6.56 -1.01 9.78
CA ARG A 117 -6.40 -2.05 10.80
C ARG A 117 -5.06 -1.98 11.54
N MET A 118 -4.12 -1.17 11.04
CA MET A 118 -2.85 -0.89 11.70
C MET A 118 -2.82 0.55 12.19
N ALA A 119 -2.43 0.75 13.44
CA ALA A 119 -2.35 2.08 14.06
C ALA A 119 -1.01 2.80 13.75
N ARG A 120 0.02 2.05 13.36
CA ARG A 120 1.36 2.58 13.10
C ARG A 120 2.01 1.87 11.91
N HIS A 121 2.91 2.58 11.25
CA HIS A 121 3.87 1.98 10.33
C HIS A 121 4.85 1.08 11.10
N ARG A 122 5.49 0.12 10.40
CA ARG A 122 6.55 -0.70 11.00
C ARG A 122 7.69 0.18 11.52
N SER A 123 8.36 -0.27 12.58
CA SER A 123 9.48 0.43 13.20
C SER A 123 10.84 0.01 12.67
N THR A 124 10.89 -1.07 11.85
CA THR A 124 12.13 -1.62 11.31
C THR A 124 12.16 -1.54 9.79
N LEU A 125 13.34 -1.27 9.23
CA LEU A 125 13.57 -1.33 7.79
C LEU A 125 13.47 -2.77 7.29
N ILE A 126 12.95 -2.95 6.09
CA ILE A 126 13.08 -4.22 5.36
C ILE A 126 14.38 -4.12 4.56
N THR A 127 15.38 -4.88 4.96
CA THR A 127 16.59 -5.06 4.16
C THR A 127 16.32 -6.09 3.07
N LEU A 128 16.38 -5.63 1.84
CA LEU A 128 16.34 -6.49 0.66
C LEU A 128 17.73 -7.10 0.44
N GLY A 129 17.82 -8.15 -0.38
CA GLY A 129 19.11 -8.71 -0.79
C GLY A 129 20.07 -7.61 -1.28
N HIS A 130 21.35 -7.74 -0.98
CA HIS A 130 22.42 -6.77 -1.29
C HIS A 130 22.35 -5.43 -0.52
N GLY A 131 21.68 -5.39 0.64
CA GLY A 131 21.66 -4.18 1.48
C GLY A 131 20.80 -3.03 0.94
N ILE A 132 19.98 -3.29 -0.07
CA ILE A 132 19.09 -2.29 -0.65
C ILE A 132 17.87 -2.13 0.26
N SER A 133 17.58 -0.91 0.69
CA SER A 133 16.35 -0.59 1.41
C SER A 133 15.15 -0.57 0.45
N SER A 134 13.97 -0.93 0.96
CA SER A 134 12.73 -0.78 0.18
C SER A 134 12.52 0.69 -0.16
N ALA A 135 12.16 0.98 -1.41
CA ALA A 135 11.98 2.35 -1.92
C ALA A 135 10.96 3.21 -1.13
N VAL A 136 10.08 2.59 -0.36
CA VAL A 136 9.11 3.31 0.50
C VAL A 136 9.56 3.44 1.95
N ASP A 137 10.74 2.95 2.30
CA ASP A 137 11.27 3.06 3.66
C ASP A 137 11.90 4.44 3.89
N GLN A 138 11.04 5.45 3.83
CA GLN A 138 11.45 6.78 4.27
C GLN A 138 11.61 6.77 5.80
N PRO A 139 12.75 7.28 6.33
CA PRO A 139 12.97 7.32 7.78
C PRO A 139 11.82 7.97 8.56
N ALA A 140 11.17 8.98 7.97
CA ALA A 140 10.02 9.67 8.56
C ALA A 140 8.78 8.77 8.74
N ARG A 141 8.70 7.61 8.07
CA ARG A 141 7.59 6.65 8.22
C ARG A 141 7.80 5.62 9.32
N LEU A 142 9.05 5.37 9.70
CA LEU A 142 9.35 4.29 10.66
C LEU A 142 8.71 4.57 12.01
N GLY A 143 7.82 3.66 12.45
CA GLY A 143 7.09 3.77 13.71
C GLY A 143 6.06 4.91 13.77
N ALA A 144 5.92 5.72 12.71
CA ALA A 144 4.97 6.82 12.67
C ALA A 144 3.52 6.31 12.76
N PRO A 145 2.59 7.12 13.32
CA PRO A 145 1.17 6.81 13.29
C PRO A 145 0.66 6.62 11.87
N ALA A 146 -0.30 5.70 11.69
CA ALA A 146 -0.96 5.52 10.41
C ALA A 146 -1.85 6.72 10.11
N GLU A 147 -1.74 7.21 8.88
CA GLU A 147 -2.55 8.31 8.37
C GLU A 147 -3.79 7.77 7.63
N PRO A 148 -4.86 8.59 7.50
CA PRO A 148 -5.95 8.28 6.58
C PRO A 148 -5.45 8.15 5.13
N TRP A 149 -6.05 7.21 4.39
CA TRP A 149 -5.75 6.97 2.99
C TRP A 149 -6.91 7.40 2.10
N PHE A 150 -6.56 7.87 0.92
CA PHE A 150 -7.49 8.35 -0.10
C PHE A 150 -7.22 7.65 -1.42
N ALA A 151 -8.29 7.31 -2.13
CA ALA A 151 -8.24 6.85 -3.51
C ALA A 151 -8.53 8.02 -4.45
N VAL A 152 -7.56 8.39 -5.26
CA VAL A 152 -7.65 9.46 -6.26
C VAL A 152 -7.80 8.82 -7.64
N TRP A 153 -8.95 9.02 -8.26
CA TRP A 153 -9.32 8.44 -9.55
C TRP A 153 -8.94 9.40 -10.68
N LEU A 154 -8.11 8.93 -11.58
CA LEU A 154 -7.53 9.71 -12.68
C LEU A 154 -7.74 8.99 -14.01
N ASP A 155 -7.80 9.74 -15.11
CA ASP A 155 -7.68 9.19 -16.45
C ASP A 155 -6.21 8.89 -16.79
N ARG A 156 -5.32 9.71 -16.25
CA ARG A 156 -3.87 9.60 -16.41
C ARG A 156 -3.17 10.26 -15.24
N TYR A 157 -1.92 9.95 -15.04
CA TYR A 157 -0.99 10.68 -14.19
C TYR A 157 0.31 10.95 -14.94
N THR A 158 1.17 11.77 -14.40
CA THR A 158 2.51 12.05 -14.93
C THR A 158 3.55 11.44 -14.02
N THR A 159 4.70 11.12 -14.58
CA THR A 159 5.89 10.69 -13.85
C THR A 159 6.77 11.90 -13.58
N ALA A 160 7.23 12.06 -12.34
CA ALA A 160 8.14 13.11 -11.93
C ALA A 160 9.17 12.56 -10.94
N THR A 161 10.22 13.33 -10.68
CA THR A 161 11.16 13.06 -9.59
C THR A 161 10.85 14.02 -8.45
N ASP A 162 10.71 13.49 -7.25
CA ASP A 162 10.52 14.30 -6.05
C ASP A 162 11.84 15.01 -5.71
N GLU A 163 11.82 16.34 -5.65
CA GLU A 163 13.02 17.15 -5.44
C GLU A 163 13.65 16.94 -4.06
N ASP A 164 12.84 16.63 -3.04
CA ASP A 164 13.30 16.47 -1.67
C ASP A 164 13.95 15.10 -1.43
N SER A 165 13.40 14.04 -2.05
CA SER A 165 13.82 12.67 -1.81
C SER A 165 14.60 12.05 -2.98
N GLY A 166 14.56 12.66 -4.18
CA GLY A 166 15.12 12.10 -5.41
C GLY A 166 14.36 10.86 -5.92
N LEU A 167 13.21 10.51 -5.30
CA LEU A 167 12.43 9.35 -5.68
C LEU A 167 11.56 9.63 -6.89
N LEU A 168 11.39 8.60 -7.72
CA LEU A 168 10.39 8.61 -8.77
C LEU A 168 9.00 8.55 -8.16
N ILE A 169 8.12 9.43 -8.62
CA ILE A 169 6.75 9.59 -8.11
C ILE A 169 5.73 9.61 -9.24
N ALA A 170 4.51 9.17 -8.90
CA ALA A 170 3.32 9.43 -9.69
C ALA A 170 2.69 10.76 -9.25
N SER A 171 2.48 11.68 -10.19
CA SER A 171 1.91 13.00 -9.92
C SER A 171 0.65 13.24 -10.75
N TYR A 172 -0.31 13.94 -10.15
CA TYR A 172 -1.46 14.47 -10.86
C TYR A 172 -1.56 15.99 -10.75
N ASP A 173 -0.42 16.63 -10.49
CA ASP A 173 -0.37 18.09 -10.49
C ASP A 173 -0.80 18.64 -11.85
N GLY A 174 -1.66 19.68 -11.83
CA GLY A 174 -2.29 20.21 -13.04
C GLY A 174 -3.34 19.29 -13.69
N ILE A 175 -3.60 18.08 -13.14
CA ILE A 175 -4.60 17.15 -13.66
C ILE A 175 -5.78 17.11 -12.70
N ARG A 176 -6.98 17.43 -13.21
CA ARG A 176 -8.21 17.37 -12.42
C ARG A 176 -8.59 15.90 -12.15
N PRO A 177 -8.63 15.44 -10.90
CA PRO A 177 -9.09 14.10 -10.58
C PRO A 177 -10.60 13.97 -10.87
N ARG A 178 -11.00 12.82 -11.38
CA ARG A 178 -12.43 12.49 -11.55
C ARG A 178 -13.13 12.33 -10.22
N ARG A 179 -12.40 11.82 -9.24
CA ARG A 179 -12.92 11.55 -7.90
C ARG A 179 -11.81 11.43 -6.90
N ILE A 180 -12.04 11.92 -5.68
CA ILE A 180 -11.24 11.65 -4.49
C ILE A 180 -12.17 11.01 -3.46
N ARG A 181 -11.79 9.86 -2.92
CA ARG A 181 -12.56 9.16 -1.88
C ARG A 181 -11.67 8.79 -0.71
N PRO A 182 -12.06 9.10 0.53
CA PRO A 182 -11.44 8.51 1.69
C PRO A 182 -11.67 7.00 1.68
N ILE A 183 -10.65 6.22 2.01
CA ILE A 183 -10.75 4.76 2.18
C ILE A 183 -11.11 4.47 3.63
N THR A 184 -10.35 5.07 4.56
CA THR A 184 -10.63 5.01 5.98
C THR A 184 -10.59 6.41 6.54
N TRP A 185 -11.75 6.91 6.94
CA TRP A 185 -11.84 8.16 7.68
C TRP A 185 -12.12 7.80 9.15
N ARG A 186 -11.10 7.94 9.98
CA ARG A 186 -11.29 8.03 11.42
C ARG A 186 -11.12 9.50 11.77
N LEU A 187 -12.21 10.15 12.14
CA LEU A 187 -12.08 11.45 12.82
C LEU A 187 -11.19 11.22 14.05
N PRO A 188 -10.17 12.07 14.27
CA PRO A 188 -9.47 12.05 15.55
C PRO A 188 -10.51 12.24 16.65
N PRO A 189 -10.34 11.60 17.83
CA PRO A 189 -11.21 11.86 18.95
C PRO A 189 -11.21 13.38 19.18
N ILE A 190 -12.38 13.96 19.19
CA ILE A 190 -12.57 15.36 19.55
C ILE A 190 -12.34 15.40 21.05
N TRP A 191 -11.25 16.00 21.49
CA TRP A 191 -10.91 16.26 22.89
C TRP A 191 -11.81 17.35 23.46
#